data_2bde55eac9c5ba7db6dfda24a157b60b
#
_entry.id   2bde55eac9c5ba7db6dfda24a157b60b
#
_cell.length_a   1.000
_cell.length_b   1.000
_cell.length_c   1.000
_cell.angle_alpha   90.00
_cell.angle_beta   90.00
_cell.angle_gamma   90.00
#
_symmetry.space_group_name_H-M   'P 1'
#
loop_
_entity.id
_entity.type
_entity.pdbx_description
1 polymer ?
#
loop_
_entity_poly.entity_id
_entity_poly.type
_entity_poly.pdbx_seq_one_letter_code
_entity_poly.pdbx_strand_id
1 'polypeptide(L)'
;MDSTTSPYGTFYNEKFATADLRSYRKKGPNPWTRTLIEALKAEGVEGATLLDIGGGIGVIQHELLASGAARATGVETSSAYLAAAREESDRRGHTGRVTYQHGDFVELAESVPAADIVTLDRVINVYPDWARLVGLSAARARRLYGVIVPRDTRFVRLVIVAMNLVLRLQRQRVRAAVVPLDAIDRVVREAGLSLCFSRTVGPAWQVVLYRRD
;
A
#
# COMPACT_ATOMS: atom_id res chain seq x y z
N MET A 1 -22.81 -4.23 -11.24
CA MET A 1 -22.35 -2.85 -10.94
C MET A 1 -21.02 -2.68 -11.62
N ASP A 2 -20.91 -1.69 -12.49
CA ASP A 2 -19.73 -1.49 -13.33
C ASP A 2 -18.50 -1.20 -12.46
N SER A 3 -17.51 -2.08 -12.45
CA SER A 3 -16.28 -1.99 -11.64
C SER A 3 -15.37 -0.81 -12.05
N THR A 4 -15.77 -0.03 -13.05
CA THR A 4 -14.99 1.05 -13.63
C THR A 4 -15.08 2.38 -12.87
N THR A 5 -15.86 2.48 -11.78
CA THR A 5 -16.10 3.76 -11.08
C THR A 5 -15.83 3.69 -9.58
N SER A 6 -14.74 3.03 -9.17
CA SER A 6 -14.28 3.16 -7.79
C SER A 6 -14.03 4.63 -7.45
N PRO A 7 -14.55 5.17 -6.33
CA PRO A 7 -14.30 6.55 -5.92
C PRO A 7 -12.81 6.86 -5.76
N TYR A 8 -12.01 5.84 -5.52
CA TYR A 8 -10.53 5.96 -5.44
C TYR A 8 -9.92 6.17 -6.82
N GLY A 9 -10.34 5.41 -7.85
CA GLY A 9 -9.84 5.56 -9.21
C GLY A 9 -10.09 6.94 -9.80
N THR A 10 -11.21 7.59 -9.45
CA THR A 10 -11.52 8.96 -9.89
C THR A 10 -10.70 10.01 -9.12
N PHE A 11 -10.50 9.81 -7.82
CA PHE A 11 -9.74 10.73 -6.98
C PHE A 11 -8.25 10.70 -7.30
N TYR A 12 -7.66 9.51 -7.39
CA TYR A 12 -6.25 9.30 -7.75
C TYR A 12 -6.07 9.32 -9.26
N ASN A 13 -6.12 10.51 -9.86
CA ASN A 13 -6.09 10.77 -11.29
C ASN A 13 -4.66 10.96 -11.84
N GLU A 14 -4.57 11.20 -13.16
CA GLU A 14 -3.31 11.36 -13.88
C GLU A 14 -2.42 12.48 -13.32
N LYS A 15 -3.02 13.60 -12.86
CA LYS A 15 -2.27 14.72 -12.27
C LYS A 15 -1.51 14.28 -11.02
N PHE A 16 -2.16 13.49 -10.14
CA PHE A 16 -1.53 12.95 -8.94
C PHE A 16 -0.47 11.91 -9.29
N ALA A 17 -0.79 10.96 -10.19
CA ALA A 17 0.15 9.92 -10.61
C ALA A 17 1.43 10.52 -11.23
N THR A 18 1.30 11.52 -12.11
CA THR A 18 2.45 12.23 -12.71
C THR A 18 3.28 12.98 -11.66
N ALA A 19 2.62 13.64 -10.70
CA ALA A 19 3.32 14.36 -9.64
C ALA A 19 4.11 13.41 -8.73
N ASP A 20 3.50 12.28 -8.34
CA ASP A 20 4.13 11.26 -7.51
C ASP A 20 5.31 10.61 -8.24
N LEU A 21 5.14 10.28 -9.53
CA LEU A 21 6.19 9.69 -10.35
C LEU A 21 7.39 10.65 -10.49
N ARG A 22 7.14 11.94 -10.77
CA ARG A 22 8.18 12.95 -10.82
C ARG A 22 8.91 13.11 -9.49
N SER A 23 8.16 13.11 -8.38
CA SER A 23 8.72 13.21 -7.03
C SER A 23 9.61 12.02 -6.73
N TYR A 24 9.14 10.82 -7.02
CA TYR A 24 9.89 9.58 -6.81
C TYR A 24 11.18 9.54 -7.63
N ARG A 25 11.13 9.87 -8.93
CA ARG A 25 12.31 9.94 -9.80
C ARG A 25 13.35 10.93 -9.30
N LYS A 26 12.91 12.05 -8.70
CA LYS A 26 13.80 13.11 -8.20
C LYS A 26 14.37 12.85 -6.81
N LYS A 27 13.56 12.29 -5.90
CA LYS A 27 13.86 12.23 -4.45
C LYS A 27 13.93 10.81 -3.89
N GLY A 28 13.55 9.81 -4.67
CA GLY A 28 13.34 8.44 -4.19
C GLY A 28 12.07 8.29 -3.35
N PRO A 29 11.94 7.17 -2.63
CA PRO A 29 10.80 6.89 -1.76
C PRO A 29 10.62 7.95 -0.67
N ASN A 30 9.36 8.24 -0.33
CA ASN A 30 9.03 9.05 0.85
C ASN A 30 9.62 8.42 2.12
N PRO A 31 9.89 9.20 3.19
CA PRO A 31 10.55 8.69 4.40
C PRO A 31 9.86 7.47 5.03
N TRP A 32 8.53 7.45 5.10
CA TRP A 32 7.77 6.32 5.64
C TRP A 32 7.82 5.09 4.73
N THR A 33 7.66 5.25 3.41
CA THR A 33 7.80 4.17 2.43
C THR A 33 9.22 3.61 2.44
N ARG A 34 10.24 4.48 2.53
CA ARG A 34 11.65 4.08 2.66
C ARG A 34 11.87 3.24 3.92
N THR A 35 11.31 3.66 5.06
CA THR A 35 11.43 2.92 6.33
C THR A 35 10.84 1.51 6.20
N LEU A 36 9.69 1.35 5.52
CA LEU A 36 9.12 0.02 5.28
C LEU A 36 10.02 -0.81 4.37
N ILE A 37 10.51 -0.22 3.27
CA ILE A 37 11.43 -0.90 2.33
C ILE A 37 12.69 -1.37 3.06
N GLU A 38 13.28 -0.53 3.90
CA GLU A 38 14.48 -0.87 4.70
C GLU A 38 14.20 -2.01 5.69
N ALA A 39 13.04 -1.98 6.37
CA ALA A 39 12.63 -3.05 7.27
C ALA A 39 12.42 -4.37 6.51
N LEU A 40 11.79 -4.35 5.33
CA LEU A 40 11.61 -5.52 4.48
C LEU A 40 12.96 -6.09 4.01
N LYS A 41 13.89 -5.22 3.58
CA LYS A 41 15.24 -5.62 3.16
C LYS A 41 16.03 -6.27 4.29
N ALA A 42 15.89 -5.77 5.51
CA ALA A 42 16.53 -6.35 6.69
C ALA A 42 16.07 -7.78 7.00
N GLU A 43 14.81 -8.12 6.62
CA GLU A 43 14.24 -9.46 6.73
C GLU A 43 14.66 -10.40 5.57
N GLY A 44 15.37 -9.87 4.55
CA GLY A 44 15.78 -10.58 3.36
C GLY A 44 14.66 -10.61 2.29
N VAL A 45 14.98 -10.13 1.10
CA VAL A 45 14.04 -10.03 -0.03
C VAL A 45 14.49 -10.82 -1.26
N GLU A 46 15.69 -11.40 -1.22
CA GLU A 46 16.26 -12.16 -2.35
C GLU A 46 15.35 -13.32 -2.74
N GLY A 47 15.00 -13.39 -4.02
CA GLY A 47 14.12 -14.42 -4.58
C GLY A 47 12.64 -14.31 -4.14
N ALA A 48 12.27 -13.38 -3.26
CA ALA A 48 10.92 -13.25 -2.72
C ALA A 48 9.92 -12.76 -3.77
N THR A 49 8.67 -13.19 -3.62
CA THR A 49 7.51 -12.66 -4.34
C THR A 49 6.84 -11.56 -3.53
N LEU A 50 6.37 -10.49 -4.20
CA LEU A 50 5.67 -9.36 -3.59
C LEU A 50 4.24 -9.25 -4.11
N LEU A 51 3.30 -9.00 -3.22
CA LEU A 51 1.96 -8.47 -3.51
C LEU A 51 1.85 -7.07 -2.91
N ASP A 52 1.70 -6.06 -3.76
CA ASP A 52 1.61 -4.65 -3.37
C ASP A 52 0.20 -4.13 -3.66
N ILE A 53 -0.59 -3.91 -2.62
CA ILE A 53 -2.00 -3.55 -2.71
C ILE A 53 -2.14 -2.03 -2.57
N GLY A 54 -2.77 -1.39 -3.56
CA GLY A 54 -2.82 0.06 -3.67
C GLY A 54 -1.42 0.66 -3.85
N GLY A 55 -0.55 -0.04 -4.59
CA GLY A 55 0.88 0.30 -4.73
C GLY A 55 1.17 1.59 -5.48
N GLY A 56 0.13 2.26 -6.01
CA GLY A 56 0.27 3.51 -6.74
C GLY A 56 1.21 3.38 -7.93
N ILE A 57 2.26 4.21 -7.98
CA ILE A 57 3.29 4.16 -9.04
C ILE A 57 4.32 3.02 -8.86
N GLY A 58 4.11 2.08 -7.93
CA GLY A 58 4.95 0.90 -7.75
C GLY A 58 6.27 1.13 -7.01
N VAL A 59 6.35 2.12 -6.12
CA VAL A 59 7.60 2.46 -5.41
C VAL A 59 8.19 1.25 -4.70
N ILE A 60 7.41 0.56 -3.86
CA ILE A 60 7.87 -0.62 -3.11
C ILE A 60 8.27 -1.74 -4.07
N GLN A 61 7.48 -1.97 -5.13
CA GLN A 61 7.75 -2.98 -6.15
C GLN A 61 9.13 -2.77 -6.77
N HIS A 62 9.41 -1.57 -7.24
CA HIS A 62 10.66 -1.26 -7.93
C HIS A 62 11.87 -1.33 -7.01
N GLU A 63 11.75 -0.87 -5.77
CA GLU A 63 12.85 -0.91 -4.81
C GLU A 63 13.18 -2.33 -4.34
N LEU A 64 12.16 -3.20 -4.16
CA LEU A 64 12.39 -4.59 -3.77
C LEU A 64 12.92 -5.43 -4.96
N LEU A 65 12.41 -5.20 -6.17
CA LEU A 65 12.91 -5.84 -7.40
C LEU A 65 14.38 -5.49 -7.66
N ALA A 66 14.77 -4.23 -7.45
CA ALA A 66 16.16 -3.80 -7.53
C ALA A 66 17.05 -4.40 -6.43
N SER A 67 16.45 -4.90 -5.35
CA SER A 67 17.14 -5.54 -4.22
C SER A 67 17.05 -7.06 -4.23
N GLY A 68 16.72 -7.68 -5.36
CA GLY A 68 16.75 -9.13 -5.55
C GLY A 68 15.41 -9.85 -5.42
N ALA A 69 14.29 -9.17 -5.13
CA ALA A 69 12.98 -9.83 -5.17
C ALA A 69 12.73 -10.40 -6.57
N ALA A 70 12.13 -11.58 -6.67
CA ALA A 70 11.95 -12.28 -7.95
C ALA A 70 10.88 -11.64 -8.82
N ARG A 71 9.70 -11.42 -8.26
CA ARG A 71 8.51 -10.92 -8.96
C ARG A 71 7.64 -10.07 -8.05
N ALA A 72 6.85 -9.19 -8.66
CA ALA A 72 5.83 -8.39 -7.96
C ALA A 72 4.47 -8.51 -8.66
N THR A 73 3.41 -8.51 -7.85
CA THR A 73 2.03 -8.30 -8.30
C THR A 73 1.53 -7.01 -7.69
N GLY A 74 1.13 -6.04 -8.51
CA GLY A 74 0.50 -4.80 -8.09
C GLY A 74 -1.01 -4.86 -8.31
N VAL A 75 -1.80 -4.58 -7.28
CA VAL A 75 -3.26 -4.42 -7.39
C VAL A 75 -3.61 -2.97 -7.14
N GLU A 76 -4.24 -2.29 -8.10
CA GLU A 76 -4.51 -0.85 -8.02
C GLU A 76 -5.85 -0.51 -8.68
N THR A 77 -6.64 0.35 -8.05
CA THR A 77 -7.96 0.79 -8.54
C THR A 77 -7.89 1.94 -9.54
N SER A 78 -6.77 2.69 -9.56
CA SER A 78 -6.57 3.81 -10.47
C SER A 78 -5.84 3.38 -11.74
N SER A 79 -6.50 3.50 -12.88
CA SER A 79 -5.89 3.27 -14.18
C SER A 79 -4.73 4.23 -14.47
N ALA A 80 -4.80 5.46 -13.98
CA ALA A 80 -3.74 6.46 -14.13
C ALA A 80 -2.47 6.05 -13.36
N TYR A 81 -2.63 5.55 -12.14
CA TYR A 81 -1.50 5.05 -11.35
C TYR A 81 -0.92 3.76 -11.95
N LEU A 82 -1.76 2.87 -12.47
CA LEU A 82 -1.27 1.68 -13.19
C LEU A 82 -0.48 2.03 -14.45
N ALA A 83 -0.92 3.06 -15.21
CA ALA A 83 -0.16 3.54 -16.37
C ALA A 83 1.21 4.07 -15.95
N ALA A 84 1.27 4.88 -14.90
CA ALA A 84 2.52 5.41 -14.36
C ALA A 84 3.44 4.30 -13.79
N ALA A 85 2.87 3.29 -13.13
CA ALA A 85 3.62 2.14 -12.63
C ALA A 85 4.23 1.32 -13.76
N ARG A 86 3.50 1.10 -14.86
CA ARG A 86 4.02 0.41 -16.05
C ARG A 86 5.15 1.22 -16.69
N GLU A 87 4.96 2.53 -16.88
CA GLU A 87 6.01 3.42 -17.41
C GLU A 87 7.30 3.32 -16.58
N GLU A 88 7.18 3.34 -15.26
CA GLU A 88 8.34 3.22 -14.38
C GLU A 88 8.96 1.81 -14.42
N SER A 89 8.14 0.77 -14.56
CA SER A 89 8.59 -0.61 -14.74
C SER A 89 9.42 -0.78 -16.02
N ASP A 90 8.95 -0.22 -17.13
CA ASP A 90 9.66 -0.24 -18.41
C ASP A 90 10.98 0.53 -18.31
N ARG A 91 10.95 1.73 -17.72
CA ARG A 91 12.14 2.55 -17.51
C ARG A 91 13.22 1.87 -16.68
N ARG A 92 12.83 1.02 -15.73
CA ARG A 92 13.75 0.30 -14.81
C ARG A 92 14.12 -1.11 -15.30
N GLY A 93 13.56 -1.55 -16.44
CA GLY A 93 13.78 -2.91 -16.95
C GLY A 93 13.11 -4.00 -16.12
N HIS A 94 12.01 -3.69 -15.44
CA HIS A 94 11.27 -4.62 -14.60
C HIS A 94 10.05 -5.24 -15.27
N THR A 95 9.73 -4.90 -16.52
CA THR A 95 8.49 -5.25 -17.26
C THR A 95 8.13 -6.73 -17.16
N GLY A 96 9.08 -7.63 -17.36
CA GLY A 96 8.84 -9.08 -17.26
C GLY A 96 8.73 -9.63 -15.83
N ARG A 97 8.88 -8.78 -14.81
CA ARG A 97 8.90 -9.18 -13.40
C ARG A 97 7.73 -8.62 -12.60
N VAL A 98 6.91 -7.74 -13.19
CA VAL A 98 5.72 -7.15 -12.53
C VAL A 98 4.46 -7.52 -13.29
N THR A 99 3.46 -8.02 -12.57
CA THR A 99 2.09 -8.21 -13.06
C THR A 99 1.19 -7.15 -12.42
N TYR A 100 0.37 -6.47 -13.22
CA TYR A 100 -0.56 -5.46 -12.74
C TYR A 100 -1.99 -5.92 -12.90
N GLN A 101 -2.78 -5.84 -11.83
CA GLN A 101 -4.22 -6.10 -11.82
C GLN A 101 -4.97 -4.81 -11.50
N HIS A 102 -5.90 -4.42 -12.38
CA HIS A 102 -6.77 -3.27 -12.19
C HIS A 102 -8.03 -3.70 -11.45
N GLY A 103 -8.31 -3.11 -10.29
CA GLY A 103 -9.53 -3.34 -9.53
C GLY A 103 -9.36 -3.22 -8.03
N ASP A 104 -10.44 -3.47 -7.32
CA ASP A 104 -10.46 -3.52 -5.86
C ASP A 104 -9.91 -4.87 -5.38
N PHE A 105 -8.88 -4.82 -4.52
CA PHE A 105 -8.26 -6.04 -4.00
C PHE A 105 -9.27 -6.94 -3.27
N VAL A 106 -10.21 -6.37 -2.52
CA VAL A 106 -11.21 -7.17 -1.76
C VAL A 106 -12.10 -7.98 -2.71
N GLU A 107 -12.40 -7.46 -3.90
CA GLU A 107 -13.14 -8.16 -4.94
C GLU A 107 -12.26 -9.19 -5.68
N LEU A 108 -10.98 -8.88 -5.86
CA LEU A 108 -10.02 -9.70 -6.59
C LEU A 108 -9.30 -10.72 -5.69
N ALA A 109 -9.50 -10.67 -4.37
CA ALA A 109 -8.67 -11.40 -3.41
C ALA A 109 -8.53 -12.91 -3.72
N GLU A 110 -9.59 -13.57 -4.16
CA GLU A 110 -9.57 -15.00 -4.47
C GLU A 110 -8.69 -15.34 -5.69
N SER A 111 -8.62 -14.41 -6.66
CA SER A 111 -7.84 -14.57 -7.89
C SER A 111 -6.39 -14.12 -7.77
N VAL A 112 -6.06 -13.33 -6.72
CA VAL A 112 -4.71 -12.85 -6.47
C VAL A 112 -3.90 -13.91 -5.73
N PRO A 113 -2.73 -14.32 -6.26
CA PRO A 113 -1.91 -15.34 -5.61
C PRO A 113 -1.31 -14.82 -4.28
N ALA A 114 -1.12 -15.73 -3.33
CA ALA A 114 -0.35 -15.45 -2.13
C ALA A 114 1.12 -15.19 -2.49
N ALA A 115 1.76 -14.28 -1.73
CA ALA A 115 3.14 -13.87 -1.94
C ALA A 115 3.95 -13.96 -0.63
N ASP A 116 5.27 -14.00 -0.75
CA ASP A 116 6.14 -14.01 0.43
C ASP A 116 6.01 -12.72 1.23
N ILE A 117 5.84 -11.61 0.53
CA ILE A 117 5.70 -10.26 1.11
C ILE A 117 4.38 -9.66 0.61
N VAL A 118 3.59 -9.10 1.52
CA VAL A 118 2.40 -8.29 1.18
C VAL A 118 2.55 -6.90 1.77
N THR A 119 2.24 -5.86 0.98
CA THR A 119 2.37 -4.46 1.41
C THR A 119 1.11 -3.65 1.15
N LEU A 120 0.79 -2.75 2.12
CA LEU A 120 -0.26 -1.73 2.01
C LEU A 120 0.29 -0.38 2.50
N ASP A 121 0.71 0.47 1.57
CA ASP A 121 1.21 1.81 1.91
C ASP A 121 0.07 2.84 1.88
N ARG A 122 -0.43 3.23 3.07
CA ARG A 122 -1.49 4.24 3.25
C ARG A 122 -2.84 3.89 2.59
N VAL A 123 -3.16 2.61 2.48
CA VAL A 123 -4.41 2.11 1.89
C VAL A 123 -5.48 1.90 2.97
N ILE A 124 -5.12 1.31 4.10
CA ILE A 124 -6.04 0.94 5.19
C ILE A 124 -6.86 2.15 5.68
N ASN A 125 -6.23 3.31 5.76
CA ASN A 125 -6.82 4.53 6.29
C ASN A 125 -7.87 5.19 5.38
N VAL A 126 -7.96 4.78 4.12
CA VAL A 126 -8.95 5.29 3.17
C VAL A 126 -9.98 4.24 2.79
N TYR A 127 -9.78 2.98 3.14
CA TYR A 127 -10.66 1.88 2.76
C TYR A 127 -11.78 1.71 3.81
N PRO A 128 -13.08 1.77 3.43
CA PRO A 128 -14.21 1.73 4.37
C PRO A 128 -14.26 0.46 5.20
N ASP A 129 -14.16 -0.70 4.55
CA ASP A 129 -14.12 -2.01 5.20
C ASP A 129 -12.67 -2.46 5.39
N TRP A 130 -11.93 -1.66 6.15
CA TRP A 130 -10.52 -1.90 6.41
C TRP A 130 -10.25 -3.27 7.06
N ALA A 131 -11.16 -3.76 7.89
CA ALA A 131 -10.98 -5.03 8.58
C ALA A 131 -11.00 -6.21 7.60
N ARG A 132 -11.92 -6.19 6.64
CA ARG A 132 -11.96 -7.17 5.56
C ARG A 132 -10.75 -7.08 4.65
N LEU A 133 -10.32 -5.85 4.28
CA LEU A 133 -9.11 -5.62 3.51
C LEU A 133 -7.88 -6.22 4.21
N VAL A 134 -7.69 -5.90 5.50
CA VAL A 134 -6.56 -6.40 6.30
C VAL A 134 -6.60 -7.91 6.44
N GLY A 135 -7.77 -8.49 6.77
CA GLY A 135 -7.91 -9.94 6.93
C GLY A 135 -7.57 -10.71 5.64
N LEU A 136 -8.14 -10.27 4.51
CA LEU A 136 -7.88 -10.92 3.22
C LEU A 136 -6.43 -10.74 2.75
N SER A 137 -5.84 -9.55 2.94
CA SER A 137 -4.46 -9.29 2.53
C SER A 137 -3.43 -9.98 3.44
N ALA A 138 -3.64 -10.01 4.76
CA ALA A 138 -2.79 -10.73 5.69
C ALA A 138 -2.80 -12.24 5.43
N ALA A 139 -3.95 -12.82 5.07
CA ALA A 139 -4.05 -14.21 4.68
C ALA A 139 -3.24 -14.55 3.41
N ARG A 140 -2.92 -13.57 2.55
CA ARG A 140 -2.08 -13.74 1.36
C ARG A 140 -0.58 -13.62 1.65
N ALA A 141 -0.18 -13.15 2.81
CA ALA A 141 1.23 -13.05 3.19
C ALA A 141 1.75 -14.42 3.66
N ARG A 142 2.74 -14.96 2.95
CA ARG A 142 3.39 -16.22 3.35
C ARG A 142 4.47 -16.02 4.41
N ARG A 143 5.09 -14.84 4.46
CA ARG A 143 6.21 -14.56 5.36
C ARG A 143 6.09 -13.19 6.03
N LEU A 144 5.95 -12.12 5.27
CA LEU A 144 5.96 -10.75 5.76
C LEU A 144 4.72 -9.96 5.31
N TYR A 145 4.20 -9.16 6.23
CA TYR A 145 3.06 -8.27 5.97
C TYR A 145 3.42 -6.86 6.48
N GLY A 146 3.58 -5.92 5.55
CA GLY A 146 4.01 -4.56 5.84
C GLY A 146 2.92 -3.53 5.61
N VAL A 147 2.67 -2.67 6.60
CA VAL A 147 1.65 -1.62 6.49
C VAL A 147 2.17 -0.26 6.92
N ILE A 148 1.65 0.79 6.28
CA ILE A 148 1.86 2.18 6.68
C ILE A 148 0.50 2.80 6.94
N VAL A 149 0.30 3.29 8.17
CA VAL A 149 -0.98 3.84 8.62
C VAL A 149 -0.78 5.17 9.36
N PRO A 150 -1.80 6.04 9.42
CA PRO A 150 -1.75 7.23 10.25
C PRO A 150 -1.63 6.85 11.74
N ARG A 151 -0.81 7.61 12.47
CA ARG A 151 -0.72 7.47 13.93
C ARG A 151 -2.04 7.85 14.60
N ASP A 152 -2.42 7.08 15.60
CA ASP A 152 -3.57 7.41 16.44
C ASP A 152 -3.20 8.45 17.49
N THR A 153 -3.15 9.72 17.10
CA THR A 153 -2.95 10.86 18.00
C THR A 153 -4.05 11.90 17.81
N ARG A 154 -4.32 12.69 18.84
CA ARG A 154 -5.33 13.78 18.77
C ARG A 154 -5.03 14.72 17.61
N PHE A 155 -3.75 15.05 17.39
CA PHE A 155 -3.32 15.91 16.30
C PHE A 155 -3.67 15.31 14.93
N VAL A 156 -3.30 14.06 14.68
CA VAL A 156 -3.57 13.38 13.40
C VAL A 156 -5.07 13.21 13.17
N ARG A 157 -5.85 12.87 14.21
CA ARG A 157 -7.32 12.82 14.13
C ARG A 157 -7.89 14.17 13.69
N LEU A 158 -7.43 15.28 14.29
CA LEU A 158 -7.88 16.63 13.93
C LEU A 158 -7.54 16.98 12.48
N VAL A 159 -6.31 16.69 12.04
CA VAL A 159 -5.88 16.89 10.63
C VAL A 159 -6.76 16.11 9.67
N ILE A 160 -7.06 14.85 9.96
CA ILE A 160 -7.93 14.01 9.12
C ILE A 160 -9.36 14.55 9.09
N VAL A 161 -9.90 15.02 10.20
CA VAL A 161 -11.23 15.67 10.24
C VAL A 161 -11.24 16.92 9.35
N ALA A 162 -10.24 17.79 9.46
CA ALA A 162 -10.13 18.99 8.62
C ALA A 162 -9.99 18.61 7.13
N MET A 163 -9.16 17.62 6.80
CA MET A 163 -9.00 17.12 5.43
C MET A 163 -10.32 16.56 4.89
N ASN A 164 -11.04 15.75 5.66
CA ASN A 164 -12.33 15.21 5.26
C ASN A 164 -13.39 16.30 5.03
N LEU A 165 -13.35 17.39 5.80
CA LEU A 165 -14.22 18.54 5.59
C LEU A 165 -13.93 19.21 4.22
N VAL A 166 -12.65 19.42 3.89
CA VAL A 166 -12.23 19.96 2.59
C VAL A 166 -12.67 19.03 1.46
N LEU A 167 -12.44 17.72 1.59
CA LEU A 167 -12.88 16.72 0.61
C LEU A 167 -14.40 16.74 0.42
N ARG A 168 -15.16 16.93 1.52
CA ARG A 168 -16.63 17.04 1.46
C ARG A 168 -17.07 18.29 0.71
N LEU A 169 -16.43 19.43 0.96
CA LEU A 169 -16.72 20.69 0.25
C LEU A 169 -16.40 20.57 -1.25
N GLN A 170 -15.35 19.82 -1.60
CA GLN A 170 -14.97 19.51 -2.98
C GLN A 170 -15.83 18.39 -3.60
N ARG A 171 -16.88 17.92 -2.92
CA ARG A 171 -17.77 16.83 -3.33
C ARG A 171 -17.04 15.51 -3.62
N GLN A 172 -15.86 15.31 -3.07
CA GLN A 172 -15.15 14.05 -3.17
C GLN A 172 -15.81 12.97 -2.32
N ARG A 173 -15.79 11.72 -2.79
CA ARG A 173 -16.36 10.57 -2.08
C ARG A 173 -15.35 9.87 -1.17
N VAL A 174 -14.06 10.05 -1.43
CA VAL A 174 -12.98 9.46 -0.61
C VAL A 174 -12.96 10.10 0.77
N ARG A 175 -12.81 9.29 1.80
CA ARG A 175 -12.65 9.72 3.20
C ARG A 175 -11.48 8.98 3.82
N ALA A 176 -10.73 9.67 4.65
CA ALA A 176 -9.68 9.05 5.45
C ALA A 176 -10.15 8.86 6.90
N ALA A 177 -9.62 7.83 7.54
CA ALA A 177 -9.85 7.53 8.94
C ALA A 177 -8.54 7.19 9.63
N VAL A 178 -8.49 7.34 10.94
CA VAL A 178 -7.46 6.74 11.78
C VAL A 178 -8.00 5.40 12.25
N VAL A 179 -7.35 4.34 11.81
CA VAL A 179 -7.62 2.99 12.32
C VAL A 179 -6.62 2.72 13.45
N PRO A 180 -7.08 2.41 14.67
CA PRO A 180 -6.19 2.11 15.78
C PRO A 180 -5.29 0.91 15.47
N LEU A 181 -4.00 1.01 15.79
CA LEU A 181 -3.03 -0.03 15.46
C LEU A 181 -3.33 -1.37 16.15
N ASP A 182 -3.85 -1.33 17.38
CA ASP A 182 -4.27 -2.53 18.12
C ASP A 182 -5.44 -3.27 17.44
N ALA A 183 -6.32 -2.55 16.74
CA ALA A 183 -7.39 -3.15 15.98
C ALA A 183 -6.84 -3.86 14.72
N ILE A 184 -5.87 -3.24 14.02
CA ILE A 184 -5.16 -3.86 12.89
C ILE A 184 -4.36 -5.08 13.37
N ASP A 185 -3.61 -4.95 14.47
CA ASP A 185 -2.80 -6.01 15.05
C ASP A 185 -3.64 -7.25 15.39
N ARG A 186 -4.85 -7.06 15.92
CA ARG A 186 -5.77 -8.17 16.22
C ARG A 186 -6.13 -8.96 14.96
N VAL A 187 -6.54 -8.28 13.90
CA VAL A 187 -6.92 -8.94 12.63
C VAL A 187 -5.73 -9.64 11.98
N VAL A 188 -4.54 -9.01 12.03
CA VAL A 188 -3.32 -9.59 11.49
C VAL A 188 -2.87 -10.82 12.26
N ARG A 189 -3.00 -10.82 13.60
CA ARG A 189 -2.72 -11.99 14.46
C ARG A 189 -3.67 -13.16 14.19
N GLU A 190 -4.94 -12.90 13.92
CA GLU A 190 -5.90 -13.93 13.52
C GLU A 190 -5.49 -14.63 12.21
N ALA A 191 -4.73 -13.94 11.35
CA ALA A 191 -4.14 -14.54 10.16
C ALA A 191 -2.80 -15.27 10.41
N GLY A 192 -2.32 -15.41 11.66
CA GLY A 192 -1.09 -16.11 12.04
C GLY A 192 0.18 -15.31 11.78
N LEU A 193 0.13 -13.98 11.95
CA LEU A 193 1.29 -13.11 11.81
C LEU A 193 1.52 -12.33 13.10
N SER A 194 2.78 -12.21 13.51
CA SER A 194 3.21 -11.51 14.72
C SER A 194 4.01 -10.25 14.40
N LEU A 195 3.84 -9.20 15.22
CA LEU A 195 4.58 -7.95 15.08
C LEU A 195 6.09 -8.17 15.25
N CYS A 196 6.89 -7.80 14.24
CA CYS A 196 8.35 -7.90 14.32
C CYS A 196 9.07 -6.54 14.21
N PHE A 197 8.41 -5.51 13.63
CA PHE A 197 8.98 -4.17 13.55
C PHE A 197 7.87 -3.12 13.64
N SER A 198 8.15 -2.02 14.36
CA SER A 198 7.25 -0.87 14.45
C SER A 198 8.07 0.40 14.63
N ARG A 199 7.85 1.41 13.77
CA ARG A 199 8.55 2.69 13.82
C ARG A 199 7.62 3.85 13.47
N THR A 200 7.66 4.90 14.29
CA THR A 200 7.05 6.19 13.97
C THR A 200 7.94 6.96 12.99
N VAL A 201 7.37 7.50 11.93
CA VAL A 201 8.06 8.35 10.95
C VAL A 201 7.36 9.70 10.84
N GLY A 202 8.03 10.73 11.29
CA GLY A 202 7.43 12.05 11.41
C GLY A 202 6.26 12.09 12.40
N PRO A 203 5.44 13.16 12.39
CA PRO A 203 4.34 13.30 13.33
C PRO A 203 3.12 12.42 13.00
N ALA A 204 2.98 12.00 11.73
CA ALA A 204 1.74 11.46 11.19
C ALA A 204 1.71 9.97 10.90
N TRP A 205 2.85 9.31 10.70
CA TRP A 205 2.88 7.95 10.15
C TRP A 205 3.48 6.93 11.11
N GLN A 206 2.88 5.75 11.10
CA GLN A 206 3.37 4.53 11.74
C GLN A 206 3.65 3.51 10.66
N VAL A 207 4.88 2.99 10.65
CA VAL A 207 5.33 1.88 9.78
C VAL A 207 5.38 0.63 10.63
N VAL A 208 4.77 -0.44 10.15
CA VAL A 208 4.64 -1.69 10.90
C VAL A 208 4.93 -2.86 9.97
N LEU A 209 5.69 -3.83 10.47
CA LEU A 209 5.96 -5.09 9.79
C LEU A 209 5.59 -6.25 10.72
N TYR A 210 4.89 -7.21 10.15
CA TYR A 210 4.54 -8.46 10.78
C TYR A 210 5.24 -9.62 10.07
N ARG A 211 5.55 -10.67 10.81
CA ARG A 211 6.12 -11.91 10.30
C ARG A 211 5.19 -13.07 10.62
N ARG A 212 5.09 -14.02 9.71
CA ARG A 212 4.38 -15.27 9.95
C ARG A 212 5.21 -16.13 10.90
N ASP A 213 4.53 -16.67 11.91
CA ASP A 213 5.10 -17.54 12.92
C ASP A 213 5.53 -18.90 12.35
#